data_15ccf79a49a0a0e63260399f7b4ff88c
#
_entry.id   15ccf79a49a0a0e63260399f7b4ff88c
#
_cell.length_a   1.000
_cell.length_b   1.000
_cell.length_c   1.000
_cell.angle_alpha   90.00
_cell.angle_beta   90.00
_cell.angle_gamma   90.00
#
_symmetry.space_group_name_H-M   'P 1'
#
loop_
_entity.id
_entity.type
_entity.pdbx_description
1 polymer ?
#
loop_
_entity_poly.entity_id
_entity_poly.type
_entity_poly.pdbx_seq_one_letter_code
_entity_poly.pdbx_strand_id
1 'polypeptide(L)'
;MRAFVVGGRARITSTQGMKLQDWRQAIAQEARSATESVLSGPVAVDLTFALPRPVSRRKRDLWPDRKPDLDKLVRSALDAMSGVVFGDDAQVVELTARKLYVGEGGQSGVQVEVYEWE
;
A
#
# COMPACT_ATOMS: atom_id res chain seq x y z
N MET A 1 7.56 20.11 3.16
CA MET A 1 7.25 18.80 2.60
C MET A 1 6.26 18.94 1.47
N ARG A 2 6.56 18.35 0.35
CA ARG A 2 5.67 18.41 -0.80
C ARG A 2 5.02 17.06 -1.00
N ALA A 3 3.70 17.03 -1.02
CA ALA A 3 2.95 15.81 -1.22
C ALA A 3 3.08 15.32 -2.66
N PHE A 4 3.31 14.05 -2.82
CA PHE A 4 3.38 13.40 -4.10
C PHE A 4 2.63 12.09 -4.03
N VAL A 5 1.51 11.99 -4.74
CA VAL A 5 0.68 10.78 -4.75
C VAL A 5 1.15 9.90 -5.88
N VAL A 6 1.58 8.70 -5.54
CA VAL A 6 2.07 7.72 -6.49
C VAL A 6 1.04 6.61 -6.63
N GLY A 7 0.55 6.43 -7.84
CA GLY A 7 -0.38 5.35 -8.12
C GLY A 7 -1.76 5.49 -7.50
N GLY A 8 -1.96 6.45 -6.64
CA GLY A 8 -3.20 6.69 -5.93
C GLY A 8 -3.75 5.44 -5.26
N ARG A 9 -4.33 4.55 -6.04
CA ARG A 9 -4.83 3.26 -5.58
C ARG A 9 -4.42 2.15 -6.52
N ALA A 10 -3.77 1.13 -5.96
CA ALA A 10 -3.63 -0.14 -6.65
C ALA A 10 -4.93 -0.93 -6.44
N ARG A 11 -5.75 -1.04 -7.46
CA ARG A 11 -7.03 -1.75 -7.35
C ARG A 11 -6.83 -3.23 -7.57
N ILE A 12 -7.37 -4.00 -6.64
CA ILE A 12 -7.31 -5.45 -6.69
C ILE A 12 -8.74 -5.96 -6.75
N THR A 13 -9.09 -6.61 -7.84
CA THR A 13 -10.46 -7.03 -8.10
C THR A 13 -10.87 -8.27 -7.32
N SER A 14 -9.91 -9.07 -6.87
CA SER A 14 -10.18 -10.21 -6.02
C SER A 14 -9.08 -10.34 -5.01
N THR A 15 -9.43 -10.33 -3.74
CA THR A 15 -8.46 -10.37 -2.65
C THR A 15 -8.57 -11.63 -1.81
N GLN A 16 -9.56 -12.46 -2.06
CA GLN A 16 -9.65 -13.74 -1.36
C GLN A 16 -8.49 -14.62 -1.80
N GLY A 17 -7.72 -15.07 -0.83
CA GLY A 17 -6.55 -15.89 -1.08
C GLY A 17 -5.39 -15.15 -1.71
N MET A 18 -5.42 -13.83 -1.71
CA MET A 18 -4.36 -13.02 -2.30
C MET A 18 -3.07 -13.13 -1.51
N LYS A 19 -2.00 -13.45 -2.18
CA LYS A 19 -0.68 -13.58 -1.58
C LYS A 19 0.03 -12.23 -1.56
N LEU A 20 1.01 -12.08 -0.68
CA LEU A 20 1.83 -10.87 -0.59
C LEU A 20 2.48 -10.51 -1.92
N GLN A 21 2.86 -11.53 -2.69
CA GLN A 21 3.45 -11.34 -4.01
C GLN A 21 2.50 -10.62 -4.97
N ASP A 22 1.21 -10.93 -4.90
CA ASP A 22 0.21 -10.30 -5.77
C ASP A 22 0.02 -8.82 -5.41
N TRP A 23 0.05 -8.49 -4.12
CA TRP A 23 0.03 -7.11 -3.65
C TRP A 23 1.23 -6.34 -4.17
N ARG A 24 2.41 -6.96 -4.08
CA ARG A 24 3.66 -6.35 -4.54
C ARG A 24 3.60 -6.05 -6.03
N GLN A 25 3.12 -6.98 -6.84
CA GLN A 25 3.03 -6.79 -8.29
C GLN A 25 2.03 -5.68 -8.65
N ALA A 26 0.89 -5.65 -7.98
CA ALA A 26 -0.14 -4.63 -8.22
C ALA A 26 0.38 -3.23 -7.89
N ILE A 27 1.07 -3.08 -6.76
CA ILE A 27 1.65 -1.81 -6.35
C ILE A 27 2.75 -1.38 -7.31
N ALA A 28 3.63 -2.30 -7.71
CA ALA A 28 4.72 -1.98 -8.63
C ALA A 28 4.20 -1.51 -9.99
N GLN A 29 3.17 -2.16 -10.49
CA GLN A 29 2.59 -1.80 -11.78
C GLN A 29 1.97 -0.41 -11.73
N GLU A 30 1.20 -0.12 -10.69
CA GLU A 30 0.55 1.17 -10.51
C GLU A 30 1.59 2.27 -10.31
N ALA A 31 2.62 1.99 -9.54
CA ALA A 31 3.70 2.95 -9.28
C ALA A 31 4.44 3.32 -10.57
N ARG A 32 4.72 2.34 -11.41
CA ARG A 32 5.37 2.59 -12.71
C ARG A 32 4.53 3.51 -13.59
N SER A 33 3.21 3.35 -13.56
CA SER A 33 2.31 4.17 -14.38
C SER A 33 2.21 5.60 -13.88
N ALA A 34 2.36 5.82 -12.57
CA ALA A 34 2.13 7.12 -11.95
C ALA A 34 3.41 7.93 -11.74
N THR A 35 4.58 7.30 -11.75
CA THR A 35 5.84 7.95 -11.40
C THR A 35 6.58 8.39 -12.65
N GLU A 36 6.89 9.70 -12.73
CA GLU A 36 7.65 10.24 -13.86
C GLU A 36 9.15 10.12 -13.65
N SER A 37 9.61 10.21 -12.41
CA SER A 37 11.03 10.12 -12.08
C SER A 37 11.22 9.55 -10.68
N VAL A 38 12.38 8.92 -10.49
CA VAL A 38 12.73 8.35 -9.19
C VAL A 38 13.12 9.48 -8.24
N LEU A 39 12.48 9.51 -7.07
CA LEU A 39 12.79 10.51 -6.06
C LEU A 39 14.14 10.22 -5.41
N SER A 40 14.93 11.27 -5.22
CA SER A 40 16.20 11.18 -4.48
C SER A 40 16.03 11.87 -3.13
N GLY A 41 16.83 11.45 -2.16
CA GLY A 41 16.76 12.03 -0.82
C GLY A 41 15.67 11.39 0.04
N PRO A 42 15.43 11.95 1.24
CA PRO A 42 14.50 11.34 2.18
C PRO A 42 13.05 11.48 1.73
N VAL A 43 12.26 10.45 2.00
CA VAL A 43 10.82 10.42 1.66
C VAL A 43 9.99 9.97 2.87
N ALA A 44 8.74 10.41 2.89
CA ALA A 44 7.72 9.93 3.80
C ALA A 44 6.71 9.11 3.03
N VAL A 45 6.26 8.01 3.60
CA VAL A 45 5.32 7.09 2.95
C VAL A 45 4.09 6.89 3.84
N ASP A 46 2.91 6.99 3.25
CA ASP A 46 1.64 6.69 3.92
C ASP A 46 0.93 5.59 3.14
N LEU A 47 0.59 4.50 3.84
CA LEU A 47 -0.04 3.34 3.25
C LEU A 47 -1.34 3.01 3.97
N THR A 48 -2.41 2.79 3.20
CA THR A 48 -3.67 2.30 3.72
C THR A 48 -4.09 1.07 2.92
N PHE A 49 -4.14 -0.08 3.60
CA PHE A 49 -4.54 -1.34 2.97
C PHE A 49 -6.00 -1.60 3.29
N ALA A 50 -6.84 -1.63 2.27
CA ALA A 50 -8.26 -1.93 2.40
C ALA A 50 -8.47 -3.40 2.03
N LEU A 51 -8.83 -4.22 3.01
CA LEU A 51 -8.95 -5.66 2.85
C LEU A 51 -10.42 -6.07 2.79
N PRO A 52 -10.76 -7.13 2.07
CA PRO A 52 -12.13 -7.64 2.08
C PRO A 52 -12.43 -8.27 3.43
N ARG A 53 -13.64 -8.05 3.91
CA ARG A 53 -14.09 -8.72 5.13
C ARG A 53 -14.41 -10.18 4.79
N PRO A 54 -13.77 -11.16 5.44
CA PRO A 54 -14.13 -12.56 5.25
C PRO A 54 -15.57 -12.84 5.67
N VAL A 55 -16.23 -13.77 5.00
CA VAL A 55 -17.61 -14.15 5.30
C VAL A 55 -17.75 -14.62 6.76
N SER A 56 -16.70 -15.23 7.30
CA SER A 56 -16.66 -15.72 8.67
C SER A 56 -16.58 -14.61 9.72
N ARG A 57 -16.26 -13.36 9.32
CA ARG A 57 -16.15 -12.26 10.27
C ARG A 57 -17.50 -11.58 10.44
N ARG A 58 -17.80 -11.24 11.67
CA ARG A 58 -19.05 -10.54 12.00
C ARG A 58 -18.93 -9.07 11.65
N LYS A 59 -20.07 -8.42 11.35
CA LYS A 59 -20.09 -6.97 11.06
C LYS A 59 -19.53 -6.13 12.20
N ARG A 60 -19.65 -6.60 13.45
CA ARG A 60 -19.12 -5.92 14.63
C ARG A 60 -17.60 -6.03 14.77
N ASP A 61 -16.97 -6.94 14.02
CA ASP A 61 -15.53 -7.08 14.00
C ASP A 61 -14.98 -6.01 13.05
N LEU A 62 -14.68 -4.83 13.58
CA LEU A 62 -14.41 -3.63 12.79
C LEU A 62 -13.03 -3.63 12.16
N TRP A 63 -12.09 -4.39 12.75
CA TRP A 63 -10.68 -4.29 12.35
C TRP A 63 -10.15 -5.62 11.86
N PRO A 64 -9.33 -5.61 10.81
CA PRO A 64 -8.70 -6.84 10.28
C PRO A 64 -7.49 -7.26 11.13
N ASP A 65 -7.76 -7.77 12.32
CA ASP A 65 -6.74 -8.19 13.28
C ASP A 65 -6.18 -9.60 13.02
N ARG A 66 -6.34 -10.08 11.79
CA ARG A 66 -5.83 -11.37 11.34
C ARG A 66 -4.92 -11.18 10.13
N LYS A 67 -4.34 -12.29 9.65
CA LYS A 67 -3.49 -12.25 8.45
C LYS A 67 -4.21 -11.61 7.26
N PRO A 68 -3.50 -10.94 6.37
CA PRO A 68 -2.05 -10.78 6.34
C PRO A 68 -1.56 -9.78 7.39
N ASP A 69 -0.34 -9.99 7.88
CA ASP A 69 0.26 -9.11 8.88
C ASP A 69 0.62 -7.76 8.26
N LEU A 70 0.39 -6.69 9.02
CA LEU A 70 0.63 -5.34 8.51
C LEU A 70 2.08 -5.10 8.11
N ASP A 71 3.04 -5.59 8.90
CA ASP A 71 4.46 -5.42 8.58
C ASP A 71 4.85 -6.09 7.26
N LYS A 72 4.23 -7.21 6.93
CA LYS A 72 4.48 -7.90 5.67
C LYS A 72 3.87 -7.16 4.49
N LEU A 73 2.69 -6.58 4.68
CA LEU A 73 2.08 -5.74 3.66
C LEU A 73 2.93 -4.51 3.39
N VAL A 74 3.44 -3.87 4.44
CA VAL A 74 4.33 -2.71 4.33
C VAL A 74 5.60 -3.08 3.58
N ARG A 75 6.23 -4.20 3.93
CA ARG A 75 7.43 -4.67 3.25
C ARG A 75 7.16 -4.89 1.76
N SER A 76 6.05 -5.51 1.42
CA SER A 76 5.67 -5.73 0.02
C SER A 76 5.53 -4.42 -0.74
N ALA A 77 4.91 -3.41 -0.11
CA ALA A 77 4.74 -2.10 -0.72
C ALA A 77 6.07 -1.39 -0.93
N LEU A 78 6.93 -1.38 0.08
CA LEU A 78 8.25 -0.73 -0.03
C LEU A 78 9.12 -1.43 -1.06
N ASP A 79 9.13 -2.76 -1.08
CA ASP A 79 9.87 -3.53 -2.09
C ASP A 79 9.36 -3.21 -3.51
N ALA A 80 8.06 -3.07 -3.67
CA ALA A 80 7.47 -2.78 -4.97
C ALA A 80 7.84 -1.38 -5.47
N MET A 81 8.04 -0.42 -4.56
CA MET A 81 8.35 0.96 -4.91
C MET A 81 9.84 1.24 -5.04
N SER A 82 10.69 0.41 -4.43
CA SER A 82 12.14 0.57 -4.52
C SER A 82 12.62 0.41 -5.96
N GLY A 83 13.37 1.39 -6.44
CA GLY A 83 13.82 1.43 -7.82
C GLY A 83 12.79 2.00 -8.79
N VAL A 84 11.59 2.30 -8.33
CA VAL A 84 10.50 2.85 -9.16
C VAL A 84 10.13 4.26 -8.70
N VAL A 85 9.76 4.41 -7.44
CA VAL A 85 9.35 5.69 -6.86
C VAL A 85 10.54 6.39 -6.21
N PHE A 86 11.36 5.64 -5.51
CA PHE A 86 12.62 6.09 -4.90
C PHE A 86 13.66 5.00 -5.13
N GLY A 87 14.94 5.34 -4.94
CA GLY A 87 16.01 4.41 -5.27
C GLY A 87 16.11 3.22 -4.32
N ASP A 88 15.90 3.49 -3.02
CA ASP A 88 16.08 2.48 -1.98
C ASP A 88 15.14 2.78 -0.82
N ASP A 89 14.60 1.75 -0.19
CA ASP A 89 13.72 1.89 0.97
C ASP A 89 14.43 2.53 2.19
N ALA A 90 15.77 2.56 2.18
CA ALA A 90 16.55 3.31 3.17
C ALA A 90 16.25 4.81 3.16
N GLN A 91 15.69 5.33 2.06
CA GLN A 91 15.30 6.75 1.96
C GLN A 91 14.03 7.06 2.77
N VAL A 92 13.28 6.04 3.20
CA VAL A 92 12.04 6.24 3.95
C VAL A 92 12.40 6.63 5.37
N VAL A 93 12.11 7.89 5.73
CA VAL A 93 12.40 8.43 7.06
C VAL A 93 11.16 8.55 7.93
N GLU A 94 9.97 8.47 7.33
CA GLU A 94 8.71 8.44 8.05
C GLU A 94 7.77 7.48 7.33
N LEU A 95 7.12 6.63 8.10
CA LEU A 95 6.19 5.64 7.56
C LEU A 95 4.93 5.61 8.41
N THR A 96 3.78 5.77 7.77
CA THR A 96 2.48 5.55 8.38
C THR A 96 1.78 4.45 7.62
N ALA A 97 1.25 3.48 8.33
CA ALA A 97 0.58 2.36 7.70
C ALA A 97 -0.59 1.88 8.54
N ARG A 98 -1.66 1.48 7.87
CA ARG A 98 -2.83 0.91 8.51
C ARG A 98 -3.52 -0.07 7.59
N LYS A 99 -4.21 -1.04 8.18
CA LYS A 99 -5.10 -1.91 7.43
C LYS A 99 -6.52 -1.78 7.95
N LEU A 100 -7.48 -1.76 7.03
CA LEU A 100 -8.89 -1.61 7.31
C LEU A 100 -9.67 -2.66 6.54
N TYR A 101 -10.89 -2.93 6.94
CA TYR A 101 -11.83 -3.62 6.06
C TYR A 101 -12.44 -2.60 5.09
N VAL A 102 -12.64 -3.00 3.84
CA VAL A 102 -13.41 -2.18 2.90
C VAL A 102 -14.85 -2.05 3.37
N GLY A 103 -15.44 -0.88 3.12
CA GLY A 103 -16.84 -0.68 3.37
C GLY A 103 -17.71 -1.50 2.42
N GLU A 104 -18.98 -1.62 2.75
CA GLU A 104 -19.95 -2.32 1.94
C GLU A 104 -20.00 -1.72 0.54
N GLY A 105 -19.84 -2.56 -0.48
CA GLY A 105 -19.78 -2.11 -1.86
C GLY A 105 -18.46 -1.52 -2.30
N GLY A 106 -17.49 -1.39 -1.39
CA GLY A 106 -16.17 -0.86 -1.71
C GLY A 106 -15.26 -1.91 -2.34
N GLN A 107 -14.19 -1.43 -2.95
CA GLN A 107 -13.16 -2.29 -3.53
C GLN A 107 -11.95 -2.36 -2.62
N SER A 108 -11.41 -3.55 -2.47
CA SER A 108 -10.14 -3.74 -1.76
C SER A 108 -8.99 -3.19 -2.58
N GLY A 109 -7.94 -2.81 -1.91
CA GLY A 109 -6.76 -2.26 -2.56
C GLY A 109 -5.85 -1.57 -1.58
N VAL A 110 -4.91 -0.80 -2.10
CA VAL A 110 -3.99 -0.02 -1.28
C VAL A 110 -3.95 1.41 -1.80
N GLN A 111 -3.98 2.35 -0.86
CA GLN A 111 -3.75 3.76 -1.16
C GLN A 111 -2.33 4.09 -0.73
N VAL A 112 -1.55 4.64 -1.65
CA VAL A 112 -0.14 4.96 -1.43
C VAL A 112 0.08 6.45 -1.65
N GLU A 113 0.68 7.10 -0.68
CA GLU A 113 1.13 8.47 -0.81
C GLU A 113 2.61 8.53 -0.46
N VAL A 114 3.40 9.17 -1.31
CA VAL A 114 4.83 9.36 -1.08
C VAL A 114 5.12 10.85 -1.14
N TYR A 115 5.80 11.34 -0.14
CA TYR A 115 6.14 12.75 0.01
C TYR A 115 7.64 12.92 -0.01
N GLU A 116 8.12 13.92 -0.74
CA GLU A 116 9.50 14.35 -0.61
C GLU A 116 9.68 15.04 0.74
N TRP A 117 10.69 14.62 1.48
CA TRP A 117 10.97 15.22 2.78
C TRP A 117 11.95 16.37 2.60
N GLU A 118 11.49 17.57 2.89
CA GLU A 118 12.32 18.79 2.78
C GLU A 118 12.92 19.17 4.12
#